data_a562b9c0ff9f183edc0262cb8e22e331
#
_entry.id   a562b9c0ff9f183edc0262cb8e22e331
#
_cell.length_a   1.000
_cell.length_b   1.000
_cell.length_c   1.000
_cell.angle_alpha   90.00
_cell.angle_beta   90.00
_cell.angle_gamma   90.00
#
_symmetry.space_group_name_H-M   'P 1'
#
loop_
_entity.id
_entity.type
_entity.pdbx_description
1 polymer ?
#
loop_
_entity_poly.entity_id
_entity_poly.type
_entity_poly.pdbx_seq_one_letter_code
_entity_poly.pdbx_strand_id
1 'polypeptide(L)'
;MPANEAGSGSANSFGPFTYSQTFRAITGMRELPGSEARSREDGTVALSDLRGKLVFGVNSDASAYTDGDRADANALRDVLIEKYPEDMATGNIGHKPNDALYHAETNLLLRAAKQNGGSLAGQTFEVHVDRKLCESCKVVLPLASSEIGSPTVKFIEPSGKINFLRNGQWQK
;
A
#
# COMPACT_ATOMS: atom_id res chain seq x y z
N MET A 1 -2.30 -13.28 -31.93
CA MET A 1 -3.10 -12.48 -31.01
C MET A 1 -2.25 -11.35 -30.46
N PRO A 2 -2.76 -10.16 -30.48
CA PRO A 2 -2.01 -9.04 -29.91
C PRO A 2 -1.76 -9.22 -28.43
N ALA A 3 -0.52 -9.07 -28.04
CA ALA A 3 -0.10 -9.20 -26.66
C ALA A 3 -0.81 -8.18 -25.74
N ASN A 4 -1.15 -7.04 -26.28
CA ASN A 4 -1.82 -5.98 -25.55
C ASN A 4 -3.24 -6.35 -25.12
N GLU A 5 -3.99 -7.03 -25.98
CA GLU A 5 -5.31 -7.50 -25.61
C GLU A 5 -5.24 -8.56 -24.51
N ALA A 6 -4.28 -9.45 -24.64
CA ALA A 6 -4.07 -10.46 -23.63
C ALA A 6 -3.68 -9.83 -22.30
N GLY A 7 -2.81 -8.83 -22.34
CA GLY A 7 -2.39 -8.11 -21.13
C GLY A 7 -3.55 -7.37 -20.48
N SER A 8 -4.32 -6.66 -21.25
CA SER A 8 -5.48 -5.94 -20.75
C SER A 8 -6.55 -6.89 -20.22
N GLY A 9 -6.85 -7.93 -20.96
CA GLY A 9 -7.81 -8.95 -20.54
C GLY A 9 -7.35 -9.69 -19.28
N SER A 10 -6.05 -9.93 -19.15
CA SER A 10 -5.49 -10.59 -17.97
C SER A 10 -5.76 -9.84 -16.68
N ALA A 11 -5.56 -8.53 -16.69
CA ALA A 11 -5.80 -7.71 -15.51
C ALA A 11 -7.24 -7.82 -15.04
N ASN A 12 -8.18 -7.84 -15.97
CA ASN A 12 -9.60 -7.96 -15.64
C ASN A 12 -10.00 -9.40 -15.31
N SER A 13 -9.42 -10.36 -15.99
CA SER A 13 -9.76 -11.78 -15.83
C SER A 13 -9.28 -12.37 -14.54
N PHE A 14 -8.07 -12.01 -14.14
CA PHE A 14 -7.46 -12.56 -12.91
C PHE A 14 -7.87 -11.80 -11.67
N GLY A 15 -8.11 -10.51 -11.80
CA GLY A 15 -8.44 -9.64 -10.70
C GLY A 15 -7.30 -9.39 -9.73
N PRO A 16 -7.48 -8.43 -8.81
CA PRO A 16 -6.44 -8.04 -7.86
C PRO A 16 -6.00 -9.16 -6.93
N PHE A 17 -6.95 -9.98 -6.52
CA PHE A 17 -6.67 -11.09 -5.61
C PHE A 17 -5.73 -12.12 -6.24
N THR A 18 -5.89 -12.40 -7.53
CA THR A 18 -5.02 -13.34 -8.23
C THR A 18 -3.59 -12.82 -8.32
N TYR A 19 -3.42 -11.52 -8.57
CA TYR A 19 -2.10 -10.88 -8.53
C TYR A 19 -1.46 -10.99 -7.16
N SER A 20 -2.22 -10.73 -6.12
CA SER A 20 -1.76 -10.85 -4.74
C SER A 20 -1.28 -12.27 -4.43
N GLN A 21 -2.04 -13.29 -4.81
CA GLN A 21 -1.66 -14.70 -4.63
C GLN A 21 -0.36 -15.03 -5.38
N THR A 22 -0.22 -14.55 -6.60
CA THR A 22 1.00 -14.75 -7.39
C THR A 22 2.20 -14.14 -6.68
N PHE A 23 2.05 -12.94 -6.14
CA PHE A 23 3.12 -12.29 -5.40
C PHE A 23 3.48 -13.05 -4.12
N ARG A 24 2.48 -13.56 -3.42
CA ARG A 24 2.74 -14.37 -2.22
C ARG A 24 3.57 -15.60 -2.55
N ALA A 25 3.23 -16.29 -3.62
CA ALA A 25 3.99 -17.47 -4.06
C ALA A 25 5.44 -17.12 -4.43
N ILE A 26 5.64 -16.05 -5.19
CA ILE A 26 6.98 -15.64 -5.64
C ILE A 26 7.85 -15.17 -4.48
N THR A 27 7.27 -14.47 -3.51
CA THR A 27 8.03 -13.90 -2.39
C THR A 27 8.15 -14.85 -1.19
N GLY A 28 7.63 -16.07 -1.31
CA GLY A 28 7.66 -17.03 -0.21
C GLY A 28 6.65 -16.76 0.89
N MET A 29 5.71 -15.86 0.68
CA MET A 29 4.62 -15.61 1.62
C MET A 29 3.58 -16.72 1.50
N ARG A 30 2.90 -16.98 2.61
CA ARG A 30 1.86 -18.01 2.64
C ARG A 30 0.71 -17.65 1.69
N GLU A 31 0.33 -18.59 0.84
CA GLU A 31 -0.87 -18.46 0.00
C GLU A 31 -2.13 -18.46 0.86
N LEU A 32 -3.14 -17.75 0.39
CA LEU A 32 -4.40 -17.61 1.12
C LEU A 32 -5.49 -18.45 0.44
N PRO A 33 -6.17 -19.32 1.18
CA PRO A 33 -7.38 -19.98 0.68
C PRO A 33 -8.55 -19.01 0.81
N GLY A 34 -8.92 -18.33 -0.22
CA GLY A 34 -10.02 -17.41 -0.20
C GLY A 34 -9.65 -16.02 -0.73
N SER A 35 -10.46 -15.03 -0.43
CA SER A 35 -10.41 -13.76 -1.11
C SER A 35 -9.59 -12.68 -0.40
N GLU A 36 -9.18 -12.89 0.83
CA GLU A 36 -8.42 -11.88 1.56
C GLU A 36 -7.57 -12.49 2.68
N ALA A 37 -6.57 -11.74 3.12
CA ALA A 37 -5.79 -12.06 4.30
C ALA A 37 -6.68 -11.95 5.54
N ARG A 38 -6.70 -12.98 6.36
CA ARG A 38 -7.64 -13.10 7.48
C ARG A 38 -6.98 -12.96 8.84
N SER A 39 -5.69 -13.20 8.91
CA SER A 39 -4.97 -13.11 10.16
C SER A 39 -3.79 -12.15 10.02
N ARG A 40 -3.30 -11.72 11.16
CA ARG A 40 -2.12 -10.86 11.22
C ARG A 40 -0.89 -11.56 10.64
N GLU A 41 -0.80 -12.87 10.82
CA GLU A 41 0.30 -13.69 10.32
C GLU A 41 0.31 -13.81 8.80
N ASP A 42 -0.84 -13.62 8.17
CA ASP A 42 -0.92 -13.64 6.72
C ASP A 42 -0.26 -12.41 6.09
N GLY A 43 -0.16 -11.33 6.85
CA GLY A 43 0.30 -10.04 6.33
C GLY A 43 -0.66 -9.46 5.31
N THR A 44 -0.25 -8.39 4.67
CA THR A 44 -0.99 -7.77 3.57
C THR A 44 -0.08 -7.66 2.37
N VAL A 45 -0.62 -7.81 1.19
CA VAL A 45 0.04 -7.47 -0.06
C VAL A 45 -0.75 -6.35 -0.73
N ALA A 46 -0.04 -5.31 -1.13
CA ALA A 46 -0.58 -4.20 -1.89
C ALA A 46 0.07 -4.22 -3.28
N LEU A 47 -0.72 -4.00 -4.31
CA LEU A 47 -0.26 -4.03 -5.70
C LEU A 47 -0.78 -2.83 -6.47
N SER A 48 0.07 -2.26 -7.31
CA SER A 48 -0.30 -1.19 -8.22
C SER A 48 0.42 -1.34 -9.55
N ASP A 49 -0.23 -0.92 -10.61
CA ASP A 49 0.41 -0.70 -11.90
C ASP A 49 0.60 0.81 -12.05
N LEU A 50 1.83 1.25 -11.87
CA LEU A 50 2.18 2.65 -12.02
C LEU A 50 2.87 2.85 -13.37
N ARG A 51 2.09 3.33 -14.34
CA ARG A 51 2.58 3.59 -15.70
C ARG A 51 3.26 2.37 -16.34
N GLY A 52 2.64 1.22 -16.24
CA GLY A 52 3.15 -0.01 -16.84
C GLY A 52 4.17 -0.74 -15.99
N LYS A 53 4.51 -0.22 -14.81
CA LYS A 53 5.41 -0.88 -13.87
C LYS A 53 4.62 -1.38 -12.68
N LEU A 54 4.73 -2.67 -12.42
CA LEU A 54 4.12 -3.28 -11.25
C LEU A 54 4.92 -2.93 -10.02
N VAL A 55 4.26 -2.29 -9.06
CA VAL A 55 4.83 -1.97 -7.75
C VAL A 55 4.05 -2.76 -6.71
N PHE A 56 4.75 -3.36 -5.77
CA PHE A 56 4.10 -4.06 -4.68
C PHE A 56 4.59 -3.57 -3.33
N GLY A 57 3.75 -3.76 -2.32
CA GLY A 57 4.11 -3.50 -0.93
C GLY A 57 3.75 -4.68 -0.05
N VAL A 58 4.52 -4.88 0.99
CA VAL A 58 4.32 -5.95 1.98
C VAL A 58 4.53 -5.40 3.38
N ASN A 59 4.02 -6.10 4.38
CA ASN A 59 4.27 -5.76 5.77
C ASN A 59 5.74 -6.03 6.15
N SER A 60 6.20 -5.34 7.15
CA SER A 60 7.62 -5.37 7.57
C SER A 60 8.11 -6.70 8.11
N ASP A 61 7.24 -7.64 8.40
CA ASP A 61 7.59 -8.99 8.80
C ASP A 61 7.72 -9.95 7.63
N ALA A 62 7.35 -9.53 6.44
CA ALA A 62 7.52 -10.34 5.23
C ALA A 62 9.00 -10.38 4.79
N SER A 63 9.43 -11.51 4.26
CA SER A 63 10.81 -11.67 3.78
C SER A 63 11.16 -10.72 2.63
N ALA A 64 10.15 -10.29 1.88
CA ALA A 64 10.32 -9.34 0.78
C ALA A 64 10.46 -7.89 1.24
N TYR A 65 10.27 -7.60 2.52
CA TYR A 65 10.49 -6.27 3.09
C TYR A 65 11.98 -6.10 3.37
N THR A 66 12.60 -5.10 2.75
CA THR A 66 14.05 -4.93 2.79
C THR A 66 14.48 -3.98 3.92
N ASP A 67 15.77 -4.00 4.21
CA ASP A 67 16.36 -3.01 5.15
C ASP A 67 16.21 -1.59 4.61
N GLY A 68 16.28 -1.41 3.29
CA GLY A 68 16.03 -0.13 2.65
C GLY A 68 14.59 0.34 2.85
N ASP A 69 13.62 -0.56 2.74
CA ASP A 69 12.22 -0.24 3.05
C ASP A 69 12.06 0.23 4.49
N ARG A 70 12.71 -0.42 5.41
CA ARG A 70 12.66 -0.06 6.83
C ARG A 70 13.31 1.30 7.08
N ALA A 71 14.43 1.57 6.45
CA ALA A 71 15.10 2.87 6.55
C ALA A 71 14.20 4.00 6.02
N ASP A 72 13.54 3.78 4.89
CA ASP A 72 12.62 4.76 4.31
C ASP A 72 11.41 5.00 5.22
N ALA A 73 10.84 3.94 5.77
CA ALA A 73 9.73 4.04 6.71
C ALA A 73 10.12 4.76 8.00
N ASN A 74 11.31 4.48 8.54
CA ASN A 74 11.82 5.16 9.73
C ASN A 74 12.02 6.65 9.47
N ALA A 75 12.57 7.01 8.32
CA ALA A 75 12.77 8.41 7.95
C ALA A 75 11.43 9.14 7.83
N LEU A 76 10.44 8.53 7.21
CA LEU A 76 9.09 9.09 7.12
C LEU A 76 8.47 9.23 8.50
N ARG A 77 8.62 8.23 9.36
CA ARG A 77 8.10 8.29 10.73
C ARG A 77 8.64 9.51 11.47
N ASP A 78 9.94 9.76 11.38
CA ASP A 78 10.55 10.87 12.09
C ASP A 78 9.99 12.23 11.59
N VAL A 79 9.79 12.35 10.29
CA VAL A 79 9.17 13.55 9.70
C VAL A 79 7.73 13.72 10.19
N LEU A 80 6.94 12.64 10.19
CA LEU A 80 5.54 12.72 10.58
C LEU A 80 5.38 13.00 12.07
N ILE A 81 6.23 12.47 12.91
CA ILE A 81 6.21 12.76 14.36
C ILE A 81 6.52 14.24 14.61
N GLU A 82 7.44 14.81 13.85
CA GLU A 82 7.77 16.22 13.97
C GLU A 82 6.64 17.12 13.50
N LYS A 83 6.04 16.80 12.35
CA LYS A 83 4.99 17.63 11.72
C LYS A 83 3.61 17.43 12.33
N TYR A 84 3.29 16.22 12.74
CA TYR A 84 1.95 15.84 13.18
C TYR A 84 2.01 15.07 14.50
N PRO A 85 2.56 15.68 15.57
CA PRO A 85 2.79 14.95 16.82
C PRO A 85 1.51 14.41 17.44
N GLU A 86 0.39 15.11 17.30
CA GLU A 86 -0.89 14.67 17.87
C GLU A 86 -1.45 13.45 17.14
N ASP A 87 -1.38 13.47 15.81
CA ASP A 87 -1.85 12.34 15.00
C ASP A 87 -0.99 11.11 15.18
N MET A 88 0.31 11.31 15.40
CA MET A 88 1.27 10.23 15.55
C MET A 88 1.39 9.70 16.98
N ALA A 89 0.92 10.46 17.97
CA ALA A 89 1.01 10.13 19.39
C ALA A 89 -0.17 9.29 19.87
N THR A 90 -0.43 8.14 19.34
CA THR A 90 -1.73 7.63 19.55
C THR A 90 -1.92 6.36 20.32
N GLY A 91 -2.21 6.53 21.51
CA GLY A 91 -3.08 5.64 22.23
C GLY A 91 -4.57 5.71 21.85
N ASN A 92 -4.97 6.66 21.05
CA ASN A 92 -6.38 7.00 20.84
C ASN A 92 -7.19 5.99 20.06
N ILE A 93 -6.55 5.18 19.25
CA ILE A 93 -7.23 4.21 18.42
C ILE A 93 -6.93 2.77 18.82
N GLY A 94 -6.37 2.57 20.01
CA GLY A 94 -5.99 1.24 20.48
C GLY A 94 -4.87 0.60 19.66
N HIS A 95 -4.39 1.28 18.65
CA HIS A 95 -3.29 0.87 17.80
C HIS A 95 -2.35 2.06 17.63
N LYS A 96 -1.09 1.79 17.55
CA LYS A 96 -0.11 2.85 17.32
C LYS A 96 -0.14 3.24 15.85
N PRO A 97 -0.43 4.50 15.49
CA PRO A 97 -0.41 4.90 14.08
C PRO A 97 0.93 4.64 13.42
N ASN A 98 1.98 4.66 14.20
CA ASN A 98 3.31 4.31 13.72
C ASN A 98 3.36 2.94 13.06
N ASP A 99 2.54 2.00 13.50
CA ASP A 99 2.53 0.65 12.95
C ASP A 99 2.17 0.66 11.46
N ALA A 100 1.28 1.55 11.05
CA ALA A 100 0.87 1.66 9.65
C ALA A 100 2.00 2.08 8.70
N LEU A 101 3.04 2.71 9.21
CA LEU A 101 4.23 3.05 8.43
C LEU A 101 4.96 1.80 7.92
N TYR A 102 4.75 0.67 8.57
CA TYR A 102 5.39 -0.60 8.24
C TYR A 102 4.43 -1.58 7.58
N HIS A 103 3.25 -1.10 7.19
CA HIS A 103 2.25 -1.90 6.48
C HIS A 103 2.46 -1.83 4.97
N ALA A 104 1.82 -2.75 4.27
CA ALA A 104 1.98 -2.93 2.84
C ALA A 104 1.63 -1.68 2.02
N GLU A 105 0.61 -0.96 2.43
CA GLU A 105 0.13 0.23 1.72
C GLU A 105 1.18 1.34 1.74
N THR A 106 1.72 1.64 2.91
CA THR A 106 2.79 2.64 3.05
C THR A 106 4.05 2.17 2.34
N ASN A 107 4.40 0.89 2.46
CA ASN A 107 5.55 0.32 1.77
C ASN A 107 5.44 0.50 0.26
N LEU A 108 4.26 0.23 -0.31
CA LEU A 108 4.02 0.45 -1.74
C LEU A 108 4.22 1.92 -2.12
N LEU A 109 3.64 2.85 -1.36
CA LEU A 109 3.76 4.27 -1.66
C LEU A 109 5.21 4.74 -1.63
N LEU A 110 5.99 4.31 -0.65
CA LEU A 110 7.40 4.66 -0.53
C LEU A 110 8.23 4.07 -1.68
N ARG A 111 7.99 2.83 -2.04
CA ARG A 111 8.65 2.20 -3.19
C ARG A 111 8.30 2.89 -4.49
N ALA A 112 7.03 3.23 -4.69
CA ALA A 112 6.56 3.94 -5.87
C ALA A 112 7.21 5.34 -5.97
N ALA A 113 7.25 6.07 -4.87
CA ALA A 113 7.90 7.37 -4.83
C ALA A 113 9.38 7.26 -5.19
N LYS A 114 10.08 6.30 -4.60
CA LYS A 114 11.51 6.07 -4.88
C LYS A 114 11.76 5.75 -6.34
N GLN A 115 10.92 4.91 -6.95
CA GLN A 115 11.01 4.59 -8.37
C GLN A 115 10.71 5.79 -9.27
N ASN A 116 9.96 6.75 -8.76
CA ASN A 116 9.56 7.95 -9.50
C ASN A 116 10.38 9.19 -9.11
N GLY A 117 11.61 9.00 -8.69
CA GLY A 117 12.53 10.10 -8.38
C GLY A 117 12.32 10.77 -7.04
N GLY A 118 11.58 10.13 -6.13
CA GLY A 118 11.36 10.63 -4.77
C GLY A 118 10.00 11.30 -4.55
N SER A 119 9.18 11.43 -5.60
CA SER A 119 7.87 12.09 -5.49
C SER A 119 6.84 11.42 -6.39
N LEU A 120 5.60 11.41 -5.94
CA LEU A 120 4.45 10.96 -6.71
C LEU A 120 3.53 12.13 -7.10
N ALA A 121 4.05 13.35 -7.04
CA ALA A 121 3.27 14.54 -7.41
C ALA A 121 2.71 14.41 -8.83
N GLY A 122 1.43 14.73 -8.98
CA GLY A 122 0.73 14.63 -10.27
C GLY A 122 0.33 13.24 -10.69
N GLN A 123 0.68 12.22 -9.92
CA GLN A 123 0.33 10.84 -10.24
C GLN A 123 -1.07 10.48 -9.76
N THR A 124 -1.76 9.65 -10.54
CA THR A 124 -3.05 9.06 -10.19
C THR A 124 -2.98 7.56 -10.46
N PHE A 125 -3.27 6.76 -9.46
CA PHE A 125 -3.20 5.30 -9.61
C PHE A 125 -4.08 4.57 -8.60
N GLU A 126 -4.24 3.28 -8.83
CA GLU A 126 -5.00 2.39 -7.97
C GLU A 126 -4.06 1.45 -7.25
N VAL A 127 -4.38 1.19 -5.99
CA VAL A 127 -3.66 0.21 -5.17
C VAL A 127 -4.67 -0.85 -4.75
N HIS A 128 -4.43 -2.08 -5.16
CA HIS A 128 -5.24 -3.21 -4.75
C HIS A 128 -4.61 -3.84 -3.51
N VAL A 129 -5.39 -3.95 -2.45
CA VAL A 129 -4.95 -4.56 -1.20
C VAL A 129 -5.73 -5.85 -0.98
N ASP A 130 -5.08 -6.87 -0.47
CA ASP A 130 -5.74 -8.15 -0.22
C ASP A 130 -6.26 -8.27 1.21
N ARG A 131 -6.40 -7.12 1.87
CA ARG A 131 -6.94 -7.00 3.22
C ARG A 131 -7.61 -5.64 3.39
N LYS A 132 -8.64 -5.59 4.23
CA LYS A 132 -9.29 -4.34 4.60
C LYS A 132 -8.28 -3.36 5.22
N LEU A 133 -8.38 -2.08 4.87
CA LEU A 133 -7.55 -1.04 5.49
C LEU A 133 -7.80 -0.99 7.00
N CYS A 134 -6.72 -0.98 7.76
CA CYS A 134 -6.79 -0.86 9.21
C CYS A 134 -7.02 0.60 9.64
N GLU A 135 -7.44 0.79 10.90
CA GLU A 135 -7.72 2.13 11.42
C GLU A 135 -6.47 3.01 11.45
N SER A 136 -5.31 2.43 11.82
CA SER A 136 -4.05 3.20 11.80
C SER A 136 -3.63 3.58 10.38
N CYS A 137 -3.89 2.74 9.39
CA CYS A 137 -3.65 3.10 7.99
C CYS A 137 -4.49 4.30 7.57
N LYS A 138 -5.73 4.38 8.02
CA LYS A 138 -6.61 5.51 7.70
C LYS A 138 -6.11 6.84 8.26
N VAL A 139 -5.37 6.80 9.35
CA VAL A 139 -4.73 8.00 9.92
C VAL A 139 -3.44 8.33 9.18
N VAL A 140 -2.60 7.34 8.96
CA VAL A 140 -1.22 7.55 8.48
C VAL A 140 -1.15 7.78 6.97
N LEU A 141 -1.97 7.10 6.17
CA LEU A 141 -1.87 7.21 4.71
C LEU A 141 -2.07 8.65 4.18
N PRO A 142 -3.02 9.45 4.70
CA PRO A 142 -3.12 10.85 4.31
C PRO A 142 -1.85 11.65 4.62
N LEU A 143 -1.28 11.44 5.79
CA LEU A 143 -0.05 12.12 6.21
C LEU A 143 1.14 11.70 5.36
N ALA A 144 1.32 10.41 5.16
CA ALA A 144 2.37 9.86 4.33
C ALA A 144 2.25 10.36 2.88
N SER A 145 1.05 10.36 2.34
CA SER A 145 0.76 10.87 1.00
C SER A 145 1.20 12.31 0.84
N SER A 146 0.95 13.16 1.82
CA SER A 146 1.34 14.57 1.79
C SER A 146 2.85 14.75 1.68
N GLU A 147 3.62 13.84 2.25
CA GLU A 147 5.10 13.93 2.22
C GLU A 147 5.71 13.43 0.91
N ILE A 148 4.96 12.74 0.08
CA ILE A 148 5.45 12.20 -1.18
C ILE A 148 4.80 12.83 -2.41
N GLY A 149 4.21 14.01 -2.26
CA GLY A 149 3.68 14.80 -3.36
C GLY A 149 2.16 14.77 -3.52
N SER A 150 1.43 14.26 -2.55
CA SER A 150 -0.03 14.20 -2.53
C SER A 150 -0.64 13.57 -3.80
N PRO A 151 -0.23 12.36 -4.18
CA PRO A 151 -0.83 11.70 -5.34
C PRO A 151 -2.31 11.42 -5.10
N THR A 152 -3.03 11.21 -6.18
CA THR A 152 -4.41 10.72 -6.13
C THR A 152 -4.38 9.20 -6.16
N VAL A 153 -4.85 8.56 -5.08
CA VAL A 153 -4.75 7.11 -4.94
C VAL A 153 -6.10 6.52 -4.55
N LYS A 154 -6.51 5.48 -5.24
CA LYS A 154 -7.67 4.67 -4.87
C LYS A 154 -7.16 3.37 -4.28
N PHE A 155 -7.42 3.14 -3.00
CA PHE A 155 -7.14 1.87 -2.35
C PHE A 155 -8.38 1.00 -2.47
N ILE A 156 -8.25 -0.12 -3.16
CA ILE A 156 -9.36 -1.03 -3.46
C ILE A 156 -9.21 -2.28 -2.60
N GLU A 157 -10.18 -2.48 -1.71
CA GLU A 157 -10.22 -3.63 -0.80
C GLU A 157 -10.78 -4.87 -1.51
N PRO A 158 -10.60 -6.08 -0.95
CA PRO A 158 -11.11 -7.31 -1.56
C PRO A 158 -12.63 -7.30 -1.79
N SER A 159 -13.37 -6.58 -0.96
CA SER A 159 -14.83 -6.42 -1.11
C SER A 159 -15.22 -5.56 -2.30
N GLY A 160 -14.26 -4.86 -2.92
CA GLY A 160 -14.51 -3.86 -3.95
C GLY A 160 -14.68 -2.45 -3.38
N LYS A 161 -14.67 -2.30 -2.05
CA LYS A 161 -14.74 -0.97 -1.44
C LYS A 161 -13.55 -0.14 -1.86
N ILE A 162 -13.80 1.10 -2.27
CA ILE A 162 -12.79 2.05 -2.68
C ILE A 162 -12.61 3.12 -1.60
N ASN A 163 -11.37 3.28 -1.14
CA ASN A 163 -10.97 4.35 -0.25
C ASN A 163 -10.16 5.34 -1.08
N PHE A 164 -10.73 6.51 -1.33
CA PHE A 164 -10.17 7.47 -2.28
C PHE A 164 -9.38 8.55 -1.53
N LEU A 165 -8.10 8.65 -1.82
CA LEU A 165 -7.18 9.62 -1.23
C LEU A 165 -6.79 10.66 -2.28
N ARG A 166 -7.01 11.94 -1.97
CA ARG A 166 -6.66 13.06 -2.84
C ARG A 166 -6.25 14.26 -1.99
N ASN A 167 -5.18 14.93 -2.38
CA ASN A 167 -4.64 16.09 -1.66
C ASN A 167 -4.40 15.81 -0.17
N GLY A 168 -3.93 14.60 0.15
CA GLY A 168 -3.68 14.21 1.54
C GLY A 168 -4.94 14.03 2.37
N GLN A 169 -6.10 13.83 1.75
CA GLN A 169 -7.38 13.68 2.46
C GLN A 169 -8.23 12.58 1.85
N TRP A 170 -8.91 11.83 2.71
CA TRP A 170 -9.91 10.88 2.24
C TRP A 170 -11.11 11.61 1.67
N GLN A 171 -11.55 11.16 0.51
CA GLN A 171 -12.73 11.69 -0.14
C GLN A 171 -13.96 10.89 0.30
N LYS A 172 -15.10 11.58 0.39
CA LYS A 172 -16.38 10.93 0.72
C LYS A 172 -17.04 10.32 -0.51
#